data_c80a6b80f3d9823c665bfac33ee201f7
#
_entry.id   c80a6b80f3d9823c665bfac33ee201f7
#
_cell.length_a   1.000
_cell.length_b   1.000
_cell.length_c   1.000
_cell.angle_alpha   90.00
_cell.angle_beta   90.00
_cell.angle_gamma   90.00
#
_symmetry.space_group_name_H-M   'P 1'
#
loop_
_entity.id
_entity.type
_entity.pdbx_description
1 polymer ?
#
loop_
_entity_poly.entity_id
_entity_poly.type
_entity_poly.pdbx_seq_one_letter_code
_entity_poly.pdbx_strand_id
1 'polypeptide(L)'
;MKKKILFICGSMNQTTQMHQIAGWLTDYDQYFSPFFSDGFLGTASNIGMLEFTIMGRKRSERTLDYLRTHHLRLDPGGFAHAYDLVVTCTDLIVPKHIRLKKIVLVQEGMTEPETILYHLARNFQWIPRWIAGTATTGLSDAYEKFCVASEGYRDLFIRKGVSPAKIEVTSIPNFDNCEQYLQNDFKHHDYVLVCTSDNRETFIYENRRKNIEKYLEMAEDHQLVFKLHPNENVERAIREIERYAPESLVFSEGKTEEMIANSRMLIAQFSSTIFVGSALNKIVHCGLPPDELKSLTPLQNKSAAKKIADICRQVIDG
;
A
#
# COMPACT_ATOMS: atom_id res chain seq x y z
N MET A 1 10.99 7.89 32.37
CA MET A 1 10.38 6.76 31.63
C MET A 1 10.66 6.96 30.15
N LYS A 2 10.93 5.87 29.40
CA LYS A 2 11.02 5.99 27.94
C LYS A 2 9.66 6.38 27.36
N LYS A 3 9.65 7.28 26.37
CA LYS A 3 8.45 7.61 25.61
C LYS A 3 8.00 6.39 24.81
N LYS A 4 6.69 6.26 24.58
CA LYS A 4 6.05 5.10 23.96
C LYS A 4 5.47 5.42 22.60
N ILE A 5 5.75 4.56 21.63
CA ILE A 5 5.26 4.68 20.26
C ILE A 5 4.35 3.50 19.94
N LEU A 6 3.17 3.77 19.40
CA LEU A 6 2.27 2.77 18.82
C LEU A 6 2.38 2.79 17.29
N PHE A 7 2.67 1.62 16.70
CA PHE A 7 2.63 1.38 15.27
C PHE A 7 1.35 0.66 14.89
N ILE A 8 0.50 1.26 14.04
CA ILE A 8 -0.74 0.64 13.55
C ILE A 8 -0.44 -0.07 12.24
N CYS A 9 -0.63 -1.40 12.23
CA CYS A 9 -0.30 -2.32 11.15
C CYS A 9 -1.59 -2.83 10.51
N GLY A 10 -1.85 -2.49 9.25
CA GLY A 10 -3.05 -2.93 8.51
C GLY A 10 -2.76 -4.07 7.55
N SER A 11 -2.42 -3.76 6.29
CA SER A 11 -1.97 -4.74 5.30
C SER A 11 -0.55 -5.23 5.61
N MET A 12 -0.10 -6.28 4.93
CA MET A 12 1.31 -6.71 5.03
C MET A 12 2.28 -5.62 4.58
N ASN A 13 1.91 -4.86 3.55
CA ASN A 13 2.69 -3.72 3.09
C ASN A 13 2.83 -2.65 4.18
N GLN A 14 1.75 -2.29 4.86
CA GLN A 14 1.79 -1.38 6.02
C GLN A 14 2.62 -1.96 7.16
N THR A 15 2.46 -3.24 7.47
CA THR A 15 3.14 -3.91 8.57
C THR A 15 4.66 -3.91 8.40
N THR A 16 5.13 -4.24 7.21
CA THR A 16 6.58 -4.23 6.90
C THR A 16 7.16 -2.82 6.92
N GLN A 17 6.43 -1.81 6.47
CA GLN A 17 6.85 -0.41 6.59
C GLN A 17 6.98 0.03 8.05
N MET A 18 5.96 -0.28 8.88
CA MET A 18 5.99 0.06 10.32
C MET A 18 7.17 -0.62 11.02
N HIS A 19 7.45 -1.88 10.69
CA HIS A 19 8.60 -2.61 11.26
C HIS A 19 9.95 -2.00 10.84
N GLN A 20 10.11 -1.61 9.56
CA GLN A 20 11.34 -0.94 9.10
C GLN A 20 11.55 0.40 9.79
N ILE A 21 10.50 1.22 9.97
CA ILE A 21 10.58 2.51 10.66
C ILE A 21 10.95 2.29 12.13
N ALA A 22 10.30 1.32 12.78
CA ALA A 22 10.55 0.98 14.19
C ALA A 22 12.00 0.56 14.44
N GLY A 23 12.64 -0.11 13.49
CA GLY A 23 14.06 -0.49 13.58
C GLY A 23 15.01 0.70 13.80
N TRP A 24 14.61 1.92 13.41
CA TRP A 24 15.37 3.16 13.64
C TRP A 24 14.98 3.91 14.92
N LEU A 25 13.98 3.44 15.69
CA LEU A 25 13.44 4.10 16.89
C LEU A 25 13.68 3.29 18.18
N THR A 26 14.79 2.60 18.25
CA THR A 26 15.15 1.68 19.36
C THR A 26 15.28 2.37 20.72
N ASP A 27 15.40 3.70 20.74
CA ASP A 27 15.48 4.51 21.96
C ASP A 27 14.12 4.67 22.66
N TYR A 28 13.02 4.27 22.01
CA TYR A 28 11.65 4.34 22.50
C TYR A 28 11.08 2.97 22.83
N ASP A 29 10.07 2.92 23.69
CA ASP A 29 9.28 1.71 23.91
C ASP A 29 8.26 1.58 22.78
N GLN A 30 8.38 0.51 21.99
CA GLN A 30 7.62 0.29 20.77
C GLN A 30 6.54 -0.77 20.99
N TYR A 31 5.35 -0.49 20.49
CA TYR A 31 4.20 -1.39 20.51
C TYR A 31 3.52 -1.43 19.15
N PHE A 32 2.96 -2.57 18.80
CA PHE A 32 2.36 -2.80 17.50
C PHE A 32 0.92 -3.28 17.67
N SER A 33 0.02 -2.71 16.87
CA SER A 33 -1.38 -3.10 16.84
C SER A 33 -1.77 -3.46 15.40
N PRO A 34 -2.46 -4.60 15.16
CA PRO A 34 -3.22 -4.76 13.93
C PRO A 34 -4.19 -3.59 13.78
N PHE A 35 -4.60 -3.29 12.55
CA PHE A 35 -5.56 -2.22 12.31
C PHE A 35 -6.87 -2.50 13.07
N PHE A 36 -7.43 -1.48 13.67
CA PHE A 36 -8.67 -1.54 14.45
C PHE A 36 -9.52 -0.30 14.20
N SER A 37 -10.80 -0.41 14.48
CA SER A 37 -11.77 0.69 14.39
C SER A 37 -12.73 0.66 15.56
N ASP A 38 -13.30 1.82 15.88
CA ASP A 38 -14.30 1.98 16.95
C ASP A 38 -15.74 1.77 16.44
N GLY A 39 -16.66 1.53 17.36
CA GLY A 39 -18.08 1.56 17.13
C GLY A 39 -18.60 0.49 16.15
N PHE A 40 -19.56 0.88 15.30
CA PHE A 40 -20.22 -0.03 14.37
C PHE A 40 -19.28 -0.75 13.40
N LEU A 41 -18.23 -0.06 12.90
CA LEU A 41 -17.25 -0.67 12.01
C LEU A 41 -16.42 -1.75 12.71
N GLY A 42 -16.05 -1.53 13.98
CA GLY A 42 -15.37 -2.54 14.79
C GLY A 42 -16.24 -3.78 15.00
N THR A 43 -17.53 -3.58 15.28
CA THR A 43 -18.49 -4.68 15.41
C THR A 43 -18.69 -5.42 14.09
N ALA A 44 -18.86 -4.69 12.98
CA ALA A 44 -19.02 -5.25 11.64
C ALA A 44 -17.80 -6.08 11.21
N SER A 45 -16.58 -5.62 11.54
CA SER A 45 -15.34 -6.37 11.33
C SER A 45 -15.33 -7.67 12.13
N ASN A 46 -15.69 -7.63 13.40
CA ASN A 46 -15.71 -8.80 14.27
C ASN A 46 -16.69 -9.90 13.83
N ILE A 47 -17.78 -9.53 13.17
CA ILE A 47 -18.77 -10.49 12.62
C ILE A 47 -18.49 -10.88 11.16
N GLY A 48 -17.33 -10.49 10.60
CA GLY A 48 -16.89 -10.91 9.27
C GLY A 48 -17.54 -10.16 8.10
N MET A 49 -18.29 -9.08 8.33
CA MET A 49 -18.94 -8.31 7.26
C MET A 49 -17.97 -7.50 6.40
N LEU A 50 -16.71 -7.35 6.83
CA LEU A 50 -15.71 -6.51 6.18
C LEU A 50 -14.47 -7.31 5.71
N GLU A 51 -14.65 -8.61 5.40
CA GLU A 51 -13.56 -9.53 4.99
C GLU A 51 -12.79 -9.06 3.74
N PHE A 52 -13.42 -8.29 2.85
CA PHE A 52 -12.81 -7.73 1.64
C PHE A 52 -12.02 -6.44 1.90
N THR A 53 -12.02 -5.90 3.12
CA THR A 53 -11.31 -4.68 3.49
C THR A 53 -10.03 -4.96 4.28
N ILE A 54 -9.27 -3.90 4.63
CA ILE A 54 -8.13 -3.99 5.55
C ILE A 54 -8.52 -4.47 6.95
N MET A 55 -9.80 -4.45 7.29
CA MET A 55 -10.37 -4.94 8.54
C MET A 55 -10.76 -6.43 8.48
N GLY A 56 -10.54 -7.11 7.35
CA GLY A 56 -10.84 -8.52 7.18
C GLY A 56 -10.01 -9.41 8.12
N ARG A 57 -10.65 -10.44 8.68
CA ARG A 57 -10.06 -11.33 9.68
C ARG A 57 -8.79 -12.02 9.20
N LYS A 58 -8.79 -12.53 7.96
CA LYS A 58 -7.62 -13.18 7.35
C LYS A 58 -6.40 -12.23 7.23
N ARG A 59 -6.63 -10.95 6.95
CA ARG A 59 -5.56 -9.94 6.88
C ARG A 59 -5.01 -9.63 8.27
N SER A 60 -5.89 -9.48 9.25
CA SER A 60 -5.50 -9.28 10.66
C SER A 60 -4.71 -10.47 11.21
N GLU A 61 -5.10 -11.71 10.90
CA GLU A 61 -4.37 -12.92 11.29
C GLU A 61 -2.94 -12.95 10.70
N ARG A 62 -2.78 -12.68 9.40
CA ARG A 62 -1.45 -12.59 8.75
C ARG A 62 -0.58 -11.52 9.39
N THR A 63 -1.14 -10.35 9.70
CA THR A 63 -0.44 -9.28 10.41
C THR A 63 0.00 -9.75 11.80
N LEU A 64 -0.88 -10.37 12.57
CA LEU A 64 -0.56 -10.91 13.89
C LEU A 64 0.55 -11.97 13.84
N ASP A 65 0.49 -12.87 12.86
CA ASP A 65 1.51 -13.91 12.69
C ASP A 65 2.87 -13.30 12.35
N TYR A 66 2.90 -12.29 11.47
CA TYR A 66 4.13 -11.54 11.18
C TYR A 66 4.70 -10.90 12.46
N LEU A 67 3.87 -10.16 13.21
CA LEU A 67 4.29 -9.46 14.41
C LEU A 67 4.83 -10.43 15.48
N ARG A 68 4.19 -11.60 15.66
CA ARG A 68 4.64 -12.66 16.56
C ARG A 68 5.96 -13.30 16.13
N THR A 69 6.07 -13.63 14.84
CA THR A 69 7.29 -14.24 14.27
C THR A 69 8.51 -13.33 14.43
N HIS A 70 8.30 -12.00 14.38
CA HIS A 70 9.37 -11.03 14.60
C HIS A 70 9.51 -10.57 16.04
N HIS A 71 8.83 -11.23 17.00
CA HIS A 71 8.88 -10.94 18.45
C HIS A 71 8.58 -9.48 18.81
N LEU A 72 7.68 -8.82 18.04
CA LEU A 72 7.29 -7.44 18.27
C LEU A 72 6.24 -7.37 19.41
N ARG A 73 6.34 -6.34 20.28
CA ARG A 73 5.43 -6.17 21.41
C ARG A 73 4.04 -5.79 20.93
N LEU A 74 3.04 -6.63 21.23
CA LEU A 74 1.66 -6.42 20.78
C LEU A 74 0.87 -5.60 21.81
N ASP A 75 0.09 -4.64 21.33
CA ASP A 75 -1.00 -3.98 22.04
C ASP A 75 -2.20 -3.81 21.08
N PRO A 76 -3.02 -4.87 20.93
CA PRO A 76 -4.17 -4.82 20.04
C PRO A 76 -5.15 -3.72 20.46
N GLY A 77 -5.42 -2.80 19.53
CA GLY A 77 -6.26 -1.63 19.80
C GLY A 77 -5.55 -0.45 20.47
N GLY A 78 -4.32 -0.61 20.93
CA GLY A 78 -3.55 0.49 21.54
C GLY A 78 -4.12 1.01 22.85
N PHE A 79 -4.65 0.12 23.70
CA PHE A 79 -5.30 0.50 24.97
C PHE A 79 -4.43 0.23 26.21
N ALA A 80 -3.37 -0.59 26.11
CA ALA A 80 -2.59 -0.99 27.27
C ALA A 80 -1.73 0.15 27.85
N HIS A 81 -1.43 1.17 27.05
CA HIS A 81 -0.53 2.26 27.45
C HIS A 81 -1.01 3.63 27.00
N ALA A 82 -0.52 4.68 27.68
CA ALA A 82 -0.56 6.04 27.16
C ALA A 82 0.59 6.22 26.15
N TYR A 83 0.27 6.45 24.88
CA TYR A 83 1.25 6.64 23.81
C TYR A 83 1.57 8.12 23.61
N ASP A 84 2.86 8.42 23.41
CA ASP A 84 3.35 9.76 23.11
C ASP A 84 3.28 10.04 21.61
N LEU A 85 3.35 9.00 20.77
CA LEU A 85 3.25 9.07 19.33
C LEU A 85 2.52 7.84 18.78
N VAL A 86 1.76 8.04 17.71
CA VAL A 86 1.19 6.96 16.88
C VAL A 86 1.72 7.11 15.46
N VAL A 87 2.16 6.01 14.86
CA VAL A 87 2.59 5.95 13.45
C VAL A 87 1.64 5.03 12.70
N THR A 88 1.09 5.50 11.60
CA THR A 88 0.10 4.74 10.82
C THR A 88 0.23 5.01 9.33
N CYS A 89 -0.16 4.04 8.48
CA CYS A 89 -0.26 4.24 7.03
C CYS A 89 -1.66 4.64 6.56
N THR A 90 -2.64 4.75 7.44
CA THR A 90 -3.99 5.13 7.05
C THR A 90 -4.61 6.12 8.02
N ASP A 91 -5.32 7.11 7.48
CA ASP A 91 -6.11 8.08 8.20
C ASP A 91 -7.59 8.06 7.79
N LEU A 92 -8.00 7.04 7.04
CA LEU A 92 -9.39 6.86 6.58
C LEU A 92 -10.34 6.66 7.75
N ILE A 93 -9.87 5.92 8.76
CA ILE A 93 -10.55 5.69 10.03
C ILE A 93 -9.52 5.94 11.14
N VAL A 94 -9.73 6.97 11.93
CA VAL A 94 -8.89 7.30 13.09
C VAL A 94 -9.71 7.10 14.36
N PRO A 95 -9.42 6.05 15.18
CA PRO A 95 -10.12 5.79 16.43
C PRO A 95 -10.10 6.99 17.37
N LYS A 96 -11.17 7.20 18.15
CA LYS A 96 -11.33 8.39 18.99
C LYS A 96 -10.20 8.60 19.98
N HIS A 97 -9.74 7.53 20.64
CA HIS A 97 -8.65 7.61 21.63
C HIS A 97 -7.27 7.87 20.98
N ILE A 98 -7.10 7.54 19.68
CA ILE A 98 -5.89 7.82 18.90
C ILE A 98 -5.89 9.25 18.37
N ARG A 99 -7.05 9.78 17.97
CA ARG A 99 -7.18 11.12 17.36
C ARG A 99 -6.64 12.26 18.23
N LEU A 100 -6.57 12.05 19.55
CA LEU A 100 -6.05 13.02 20.52
C LEU A 100 -4.54 12.89 20.76
N LYS A 101 -3.88 11.96 20.07
CA LYS A 101 -2.44 11.74 20.15
C LYS A 101 -1.70 12.43 19.03
N LYS A 102 -0.39 12.68 19.22
CA LYS A 102 0.49 13.04 18.10
C LYS A 102 0.51 11.89 17.11
N ILE A 103 0.26 12.15 15.83
CA ILE A 103 0.22 11.13 14.77
C ILE A 103 1.19 11.50 13.66
N VAL A 104 1.99 10.54 13.20
CA VAL A 104 2.72 10.60 11.94
C VAL A 104 2.03 9.67 10.96
N LEU A 105 1.53 10.23 9.87
CA LEU A 105 0.93 9.49 8.76
C LEU A 105 2.03 9.16 7.75
N VAL A 106 2.06 7.93 7.26
CA VAL A 106 3.01 7.45 6.25
C VAL A 106 2.23 6.95 5.03
N GLN A 107 2.56 7.40 3.85
CA GLN A 107 1.94 6.89 2.63
C GLN A 107 2.26 5.40 2.45
N GLU A 108 1.24 4.57 2.24
CA GLU A 108 1.40 3.13 2.07
C GLU A 108 1.96 2.75 0.69
N GLY A 109 1.40 3.37 -0.33
CA GLY A 109 1.66 3.05 -1.73
C GLY A 109 0.89 3.99 -2.65
N MET A 110 0.47 3.48 -3.81
CA MET A 110 -0.33 4.24 -4.75
C MET A 110 -1.71 4.55 -4.18
N THR A 111 -2.18 5.79 -4.38
CA THR A 111 -3.55 6.16 -4.03
C THR A 111 -4.50 5.94 -5.20
N GLU A 112 -5.73 5.54 -4.89
CA GLU A 112 -6.79 5.40 -5.89
C GLU A 112 -7.12 6.74 -6.56
N PRO A 113 -7.64 6.71 -7.81
CA PRO A 113 -8.04 7.91 -8.52
C PRO A 113 -9.25 8.59 -7.87
N GLU A 114 -9.39 9.88 -8.15
CA GLU A 114 -10.53 10.68 -7.68
C GLU A 114 -11.79 10.28 -8.44
N THR A 115 -12.71 9.62 -7.76
CA THR A 115 -14.02 9.19 -8.27
C THR A 115 -15.13 10.15 -7.83
N ILE A 116 -16.36 9.91 -8.29
CA ILE A 116 -17.55 10.63 -7.79
C ILE A 116 -17.68 10.48 -6.27
N LEU A 117 -17.39 9.27 -5.72
CA LEU A 117 -17.42 9.02 -4.27
C LEU A 117 -16.37 9.87 -3.51
N TYR A 118 -15.19 10.10 -4.11
CA TYR A 118 -14.20 11.01 -3.54
C TYR A 118 -14.75 12.43 -3.43
N HIS A 119 -15.32 12.97 -4.50
CA HIS A 119 -15.90 14.32 -4.49
C HIS A 119 -17.05 14.46 -3.49
N LEU A 120 -17.89 13.42 -3.36
CA LEU A 120 -18.94 13.39 -2.35
C LEU A 120 -18.37 13.35 -0.93
N ALA A 121 -17.43 12.46 -0.64
CA ALA A 121 -16.83 12.34 0.67
C ALA A 121 -15.99 13.58 1.08
N ARG A 122 -15.42 14.30 0.10
CA ARG A 122 -14.70 15.57 0.33
C ARG A 122 -15.65 16.73 0.65
N ASN A 123 -16.78 16.82 -0.05
CA ASN A 123 -17.67 17.98 0.05
C ASN A 123 -18.74 17.84 1.15
N PHE A 124 -19.06 16.60 1.56
CA PHE A 124 -20.09 16.32 2.55
C PHE A 124 -19.50 15.57 3.75
N GLN A 125 -19.29 16.27 4.86
CA GLN A 125 -18.67 15.73 6.08
C GLN A 125 -19.39 14.53 6.72
N TRP A 126 -20.69 14.32 6.40
CA TRP A 126 -21.46 13.19 6.88
C TRP A 126 -21.17 11.88 6.10
N ILE A 127 -20.55 11.98 4.92
CA ILE A 127 -20.11 10.80 4.15
C ILE A 127 -18.75 10.36 4.68
N PRO A 128 -18.63 9.12 5.18
CA PRO A 128 -17.37 8.62 5.70
C PRO A 128 -16.30 8.51 4.61
N ARG A 129 -15.09 9.03 4.86
CA ARG A 129 -13.97 9.05 3.90
C ARG A 129 -13.55 7.65 3.42
N TRP A 130 -13.66 6.64 4.28
CA TRP A 130 -13.33 5.26 3.93
C TRP A 130 -14.15 4.68 2.76
N ILE A 131 -15.32 5.26 2.43
CA ILE A 131 -16.13 4.86 1.26
C ILE A 131 -15.41 5.19 -0.04
N ALA A 132 -14.62 6.25 -0.07
CA ALA A 132 -13.84 6.67 -1.24
C ALA A 132 -12.40 6.11 -1.24
N GLY A 133 -12.11 5.14 -0.37
CA GLY A 133 -10.83 4.46 -0.32
C GLY A 133 -9.64 5.38 -0.12
N THR A 134 -8.49 4.96 -0.63
CA THR A 134 -7.22 5.68 -0.50
C THR A 134 -7.18 7.01 -1.25
N ALA A 135 -8.17 7.30 -2.12
CA ALA A 135 -8.31 8.61 -2.75
C ALA A 135 -8.44 9.75 -1.73
N THR A 136 -8.98 9.46 -0.52
CA THR A 136 -9.14 10.43 0.58
C THR A 136 -8.04 10.38 1.63
N THR A 137 -6.95 9.65 1.40
CA THR A 137 -5.77 9.65 2.27
C THR A 137 -5.24 11.07 2.47
N GLY A 138 -4.87 11.39 3.70
CA GLY A 138 -4.36 12.70 4.09
C GLY A 138 -5.42 13.75 4.42
N LEU A 139 -6.71 13.49 4.14
CA LEU A 139 -7.78 14.48 4.35
C LEU A 139 -8.39 14.47 5.76
N SER A 140 -7.85 13.68 6.71
CA SER A 140 -8.34 13.69 8.10
C SER A 140 -7.91 14.92 8.89
N ASP A 141 -6.78 15.47 8.51
CA ASP A 141 -6.04 16.50 9.27
C ASP A 141 -5.70 16.09 10.73
N ALA A 142 -5.84 14.79 11.06
CA ALA A 142 -5.65 14.25 12.40
C ALA A 142 -4.18 13.83 12.67
N TYR A 143 -3.23 14.38 11.95
CA TYR A 143 -1.80 14.09 12.07
C TYR A 143 -0.97 15.36 12.13
N GLU A 144 0.23 15.27 12.74
CA GLU A 144 1.20 16.35 12.79
C GLU A 144 2.02 16.43 11.51
N LYS A 145 2.43 15.27 10.98
CA LYS A 145 3.22 15.14 9.75
C LYS A 145 2.70 14.02 8.87
N PHE A 146 2.78 14.23 7.56
CA PHE A 146 2.44 13.26 6.53
C PHE A 146 3.65 13.00 5.64
N CYS A 147 4.23 11.82 5.76
CA CYS A 147 5.38 11.35 4.99
C CYS A 147 4.91 10.77 3.65
N VAL A 148 5.35 11.36 2.54
CA VAL A 148 4.90 11.02 1.18
C VAL A 148 6.02 10.50 0.29
N ALA A 149 5.64 9.79 -0.78
CA ALA A 149 6.53 9.06 -1.67
C ALA A 149 7.50 9.93 -2.48
N SER A 150 7.01 11.07 -2.96
CA SER A 150 7.72 11.91 -3.95
C SER A 150 7.18 13.34 -3.95
N GLU A 151 7.86 14.24 -4.66
CA GLU A 151 7.37 15.61 -4.88
C GLU A 151 6.04 15.61 -5.66
N GLY A 152 5.86 14.70 -6.62
CA GLY A 152 4.58 14.55 -7.32
C GLY A 152 3.42 14.21 -6.40
N TYR A 153 3.63 13.35 -5.40
CA TYR A 153 2.64 13.10 -4.36
C TYR A 153 2.43 14.27 -3.42
N ARG A 154 3.49 15.00 -3.06
CA ARG A 154 3.35 16.25 -2.30
C ARG A 154 2.41 17.21 -3.02
N ASP A 155 2.64 17.47 -4.31
CA ASP A 155 1.82 18.36 -5.12
C ASP A 155 0.39 17.85 -5.25
N LEU A 156 0.22 16.53 -5.42
CA LEU A 156 -1.11 15.89 -5.47
C LEU A 156 -1.88 16.12 -4.17
N PHE A 157 -1.28 15.88 -3.00
CA PHE A 157 -1.95 16.06 -1.72
C PHE A 157 -2.22 17.54 -1.39
N ILE A 158 -1.34 18.45 -1.79
CA ILE A 158 -1.58 19.91 -1.67
C ILE A 158 -2.82 20.30 -2.50
N ARG A 159 -2.92 19.84 -3.75
CA ARG A 159 -4.12 20.08 -4.59
C ARG A 159 -5.40 19.49 -3.97
N LYS A 160 -5.29 18.38 -3.26
CA LYS A 160 -6.40 17.78 -2.50
C LYS A 160 -6.79 18.57 -1.26
N GLY A 161 -5.96 19.51 -0.79
CA GLY A 161 -6.23 20.39 0.36
C GLY A 161 -5.45 20.04 1.62
N VAL A 162 -4.46 19.15 1.53
CA VAL A 162 -3.52 18.90 2.66
C VAL A 162 -2.61 20.10 2.85
N SER A 163 -2.42 20.52 4.10
CA SER A 163 -1.51 21.63 4.44
C SER A 163 -0.07 21.32 4.03
N PRO A 164 0.59 22.17 3.22
CA PRO A 164 1.98 21.97 2.83
C PRO A 164 2.95 21.85 4.01
N ALA A 165 2.66 22.51 5.13
CA ALA A 165 3.49 22.49 6.33
C ALA A 165 3.50 21.12 7.04
N LYS A 166 2.51 20.28 6.77
CA LYS A 166 2.43 18.92 7.32
C LYS A 166 3.09 17.87 6.43
N ILE A 167 3.37 18.16 5.15
CA ILE A 167 3.89 17.18 4.20
C ILE A 167 5.42 17.15 4.23
N GLU A 168 5.96 15.93 4.35
CA GLU A 168 7.40 15.66 4.27
C GLU A 168 7.69 14.61 3.17
N VAL A 169 8.57 14.92 2.23
CA VAL A 169 8.94 13.99 1.16
C VAL A 169 10.05 13.07 1.64
N THR A 170 9.70 11.82 1.93
CA THR A 170 10.61 10.83 2.53
C THR A 170 10.90 9.64 1.63
N SER A 171 10.08 9.40 0.64
CA SER A 171 9.86 8.11 -0.01
C SER A 171 9.01 7.14 0.82
N ILE A 172 8.83 5.91 0.33
CA ILE A 172 8.11 4.82 0.99
C ILE A 172 9.10 3.69 1.29
N PRO A 173 9.23 3.21 2.55
CA PRO A 173 10.23 2.21 2.92
C PRO A 173 10.26 0.95 2.05
N ASN A 174 9.10 0.45 1.62
CA ASN A 174 9.03 -0.74 0.79
C ASN A 174 9.41 -0.50 -0.69
N PHE A 175 9.55 0.76 -1.10
CA PHE A 175 9.77 1.13 -2.51
C PHE A 175 10.96 2.06 -2.72
N ASP A 176 11.81 2.30 -1.73
CA ASP A 176 12.94 3.24 -1.80
C ASP A 176 14.26 2.60 -2.26
N ASN A 177 14.26 1.29 -2.55
CA ASN A 177 15.43 0.52 -3.00
C ASN A 177 15.02 -0.59 -3.97
N CYS A 178 14.41 -0.24 -5.11
CA CYS A 178 13.98 -1.24 -6.09
C CYS A 178 15.14 -1.94 -6.80
N GLU A 179 16.32 -1.33 -6.87
CA GLU A 179 17.54 -1.95 -7.46
C GLU A 179 17.90 -3.29 -6.82
N GLN A 180 17.54 -3.51 -5.55
CA GLN A 180 17.79 -4.80 -4.87
C GLN A 180 17.16 -6.00 -5.58
N TYR A 181 16.09 -5.78 -6.34
CA TYR A 181 15.39 -6.84 -7.07
C TYR A 181 16.04 -7.24 -8.38
N LEU A 182 17.08 -6.52 -8.85
CA LEU A 182 17.84 -6.89 -10.05
C LEU A 182 18.71 -8.13 -9.82
N GLN A 183 19.11 -8.39 -8.56
CA GLN A 183 19.84 -9.60 -8.18
C GLN A 183 18.87 -10.63 -7.62
N ASN A 184 18.41 -11.54 -8.47
CA ASN A 184 17.44 -12.56 -8.13
C ASN A 184 17.66 -13.85 -8.93
N ASP A 185 17.00 -14.95 -8.51
CA ASP A 185 17.13 -16.27 -9.12
C ASP A 185 15.90 -16.65 -9.98
N PHE A 186 15.05 -15.69 -10.36
CA PHE A 186 13.89 -15.96 -11.19
C PHE A 186 14.33 -16.34 -12.61
N LYS A 187 13.88 -17.51 -13.09
CA LYS A 187 14.46 -18.17 -14.28
C LYS A 187 14.00 -17.57 -15.62
N HIS A 188 12.93 -16.81 -15.65
CA HIS A 188 12.39 -16.23 -16.88
C HIS A 188 12.87 -14.80 -17.04
N HIS A 189 13.15 -14.40 -18.28
CA HIS A 189 13.67 -13.06 -18.61
C HIS A 189 13.04 -12.57 -19.91
N ASP A 190 13.04 -11.25 -20.13
CA ASP A 190 12.61 -10.59 -21.38
C ASP A 190 11.20 -10.95 -21.84
N TYR A 191 10.25 -10.91 -20.93
CA TYR A 191 8.83 -11.19 -21.13
C TYR A 191 7.95 -9.98 -20.80
N VAL A 192 6.70 -10.03 -21.22
CA VAL A 192 5.68 -9.08 -20.80
C VAL A 192 4.97 -9.63 -19.56
N LEU A 193 5.09 -8.90 -18.45
CA LEU A 193 4.46 -9.25 -17.17
C LEU A 193 3.11 -8.56 -17.02
N VAL A 194 2.06 -9.33 -16.80
CA VAL A 194 0.75 -8.82 -16.39
C VAL A 194 0.53 -9.10 -14.91
N CYS A 195 0.48 -8.06 -14.09
CA CYS A 195 0.00 -8.18 -12.71
C CYS A 195 -1.52 -7.99 -12.71
N THR A 196 -2.26 -9.03 -12.36
CA THR A 196 -3.73 -8.99 -12.31
C THR A 196 -4.23 -8.22 -11.09
N SER A 197 -5.52 -7.91 -11.06
CA SER A 197 -6.19 -7.23 -9.95
C SER A 197 -7.23 -8.13 -9.30
N ASP A 198 -7.66 -7.78 -8.09
CA ASP A 198 -8.79 -8.39 -7.39
C ASP A 198 -10.11 -7.62 -7.62
N ASN A 199 -10.22 -6.88 -8.71
CA ASN A 199 -11.39 -6.06 -9.04
C ASN A 199 -12.70 -6.86 -8.95
N ARG A 200 -12.72 -8.08 -9.49
CA ARG A 200 -13.94 -8.91 -9.49
C ARG A 200 -14.30 -9.44 -8.11
N GLU A 201 -13.33 -9.63 -7.24
CA GLU A 201 -13.50 -10.00 -5.84
C GLU A 201 -14.01 -8.82 -4.99
N THR A 202 -13.80 -7.59 -5.49
CA THR A 202 -14.27 -6.34 -4.88
C THR A 202 -15.48 -5.74 -5.61
N PHE A 203 -16.19 -6.53 -6.43
CA PHE A 203 -17.38 -6.16 -7.18
C PHE A 203 -17.17 -5.07 -8.25
N ILE A 204 -15.93 -4.85 -8.68
CA ILE A 204 -15.59 -3.97 -9.80
C ILE A 204 -15.65 -4.78 -11.09
N TYR A 205 -16.41 -4.31 -12.08
CA TYR A 205 -16.53 -4.97 -13.36
C TYR A 205 -15.19 -5.02 -14.10
N GLU A 206 -14.82 -6.22 -14.54
CA GLU A 206 -13.64 -6.45 -15.39
C GLU A 206 -13.99 -7.43 -16.53
N ASN A 207 -13.75 -7.03 -17.77
CA ASN A 207 -13.84 -7.93 -18.91
C ASN A 207 -12.49 -8.62 -19.13
N ARG A 208 -12.28 -9.74 -18.44
CA ARG A 208 -11.02 -10.49 -18.46
C ARG A 208 -10.62 -10.92 -19.86
N ARG A 209 -11.56 -11.42 -20.65
CA ARG A 209 -11.30 -11.85 -22.03
C ARG A 209 -10.72 -10.70 -22.87
N LYS A 210 -11.42 -9.56 -22.91
CA LYS A 210 -10.97 -8.39 -23.66
C LYS A 210 -9.61 -7.88 -23.19
N ASN A 211 -9.36 -7.94 -21.89
CA ASN A 211 -8.07 -7.55 -21.34
C ASN A 211 -6.96 -8.50 -21.79
N ILE A 212 -7.18 -9.84 -21.74
CA ILE A 212 -6.20 -10.82 -22.20
C ILE A 212 -5.90 -10.65 -23.70
N GLU A 213 -6.93 -10.48 -24.53
CA GLU A 213 -6.77 -10.23 -25.98
C GLU A 213 -5.87 -8.99 -26.21
N LYS A 214 -6.12 -7.91 -25.49
CA LYS A 214 -5.28 -6.70 -25.55
C LYS A 214 -3.83 -6.95 -25.08
N TYR A 215 -3.65 -7.75 -24.03
CA TYR A 215 -2.31 -8.04 -23.51
C TYR A 215 -1.49 -8.89 -24.48
N LEU A 216 -2.15 -9.82 -25.22
CA LEU A 216 -1.52 -10.59 -26.30
C LEU A 216 -1.06 -9.66 -27.44
N GLU A 217 -1.89 -8.70 -27.85
CA GLU A 217 -1.51 -7.71 -28.85
C GLU A 217 -0.30 -6.87 -28.40
N MET A 218 -0.27 -6.46 -27.11
CA MET A 218 0.84 -5.68 -26.55
C MET A 218 2.13 -6.48 -26.35
N ALA A 219 2.01 -7.79 -26.16
CA ALA A 219 3.17 -8.67 -25.96
C ALA A 219 3.90 -8.94 -27.28
N GLU A 220 3.23 -8.77 -28.43
CA GLU A 220 3.79 -9.08 -29.75
C GLU A 220 4.36 -10.54 -29.76
N ASP A 221 5.66 -10.68 -30.07
CA ASP A 221 6.36 -11.97 -30.10
C ASP A 221 6.98 -12.37 -28.75
N HIS A 222 6.73 -11.59 -27.68
CA HIS A 222 7.30 -11.89 -26.35
C HIS A 222 6.40 -12.83 -25.55
N GLN A 223 7.00 -13.66 -24.73
CA GLN A 223 6.28 -14.51 -23.78
C GLN A 223 5.38 -13.67 -22.87
N LEU A 224 4.11 -13.99 -22.80
CA LEU A 224 3.19 -13.37 -21.84
C LEU A 224 3.23 -14.13 -20.51
N VAL A 225 3.43 -13.42 -19.42
CA VAL A 225 3.49 -13.96 -18.06
C VAL A 225 2.45 -13.27 -17.20
N PHE A 226 1.62 -14.05 -16.50
CA PHE A 226 0.65 -13.52 -15.54
C PHE A 226 1.12 -13.79 -14.12
N LYS A 227 1.13 -12.73 -13.29
CA LYS A 227 1.23 -12.83 -11.84
C LYS A 227 -0.12 -12.50 -11.24
N LEU A 228 -0.75 -13.51 -10.64
CA LEU A 228 -2.08 -13.35 -10.05
C LEU A 228 -2.03 -12.55 -8.76
N HIS A 229 -3.08 -11.73 -8.56
CA HIS A 229 -3.25 -10.99 -7.32
C HIS A 229 -3.52 -11.96 -6.14
N PRO A 230 -2.97 -11.73 -4.93
CA PRO A 230 -3.12 -12.64 -3.79
C PRO A 230 -4.56 -12.88 -3.32
N ASN A 231 -5.48 -11.98 -3.64
CA ASN A 231 -6.90 -12.07 -3.28
C ASN A 231 -7.77 -12.61 -4.42
N GLU A 232 -7.20 -12.83 -5.60
CA GLU A 232 -7.95 -13.30 -6.77
C GLU A 232 -8.30 -14.78 -6.65
N ASN A 233 -9.44 -15.18 -7.21
CA ASN A 233 -9.78 -16.59 -7.32
C ASN A 233 -8.85 -17.28 -8.35
N VAL A 234 -7.85 -17.99 -7.82
CA VAL A 234 -6.75 -18.58 -8.60
C VAL A 234 -7.26 -19.55 -9.66
N GLU A 235 -8.17 -20.48 -9.29
CA GLU A 235 -8.68 -21.48 -10.22
C GLU A 235 -9.46 -20.86 -11.40
N ARG A 236 -10.26 -19.84 -11.11
CA ARG A 236 -10.98 -19.12 -12.15
C ARG A 236 -10.02 -18.36 -13.06
N ALA A 237 -9.04 -17.68 -12.49
CA ALA A 237 -8.07 -16.90 -13.23
C ALA A 237 -7.23 -17.79 -14.16
N ILE A 238 -6.74 -18.93 -13.67
CA ILE A 238 -5.98 -19.91 -14.48
C ILE A 238 -6.83 -20.42 -15.65
N ARG A 239 -8.06 -20.90 -15.40
CA ARG A 239 -8.94 -21.40 -16.47
C ARG A 239 -9.21 -20.36 -17.56
N GLU A 240 -9.38 -19.11 -17.19
CA GLU A 240 -9.62 -18.02 -18.15
C GLU A 240 -8.37 -17.69 -18.96
N ILE A 241 -7.19 -17.64 -18.32
CA ILE A 241 -5.93 -17.39 -19.00
C ILE A 241 -5.60 -18.53 -19.96
N GLU A 242 -5.67 -19.78 -19.52
CA GLU A 242 -5.45 -20.96 -20.36
C GLU A 242 -6.39 -21.01 -21.57
N ARG A 243 -7.63 -20.54 -21.42
CA ARG A 243 -8.61 -20.49 -22.50
C ARG A 243 -8.29 -19.44 -23.57
N TYR A 244 -7.80 -18.27 -23.18
CA TYR A 244 -7.63 -17.12 -24.09
C TYR A 244 -6.17 -16.82 -24.43
N ALA A 245 -5.22 -17.33 -23.64
CA ALA A 245 -3.78 -17.21 -23.83
C ALA A 245 -3.05 -18.49 -23.41
N PRO A 246 -3.27 -19.63 -24.10
CA PRO A 246 -2.83 -20.98 -23.66
C PRO A 246 -1.30 -21.13 -23.56
N GLU A 247 -0.53 -20.31 -24.27
CA GLU A 247 0.94 -20.34 -24.23
C GLU A 247 1.54 -19.46 -23.15
N SER A 248 0.70 -18.77 -22.36
CA SER A 248 1.16 -17.90 -21.30
C SER A 248 1.57 -18.66 -20.04
N LEU A 249 2.53 -18.12 -19.30
CA LEU A 249 2.89 -18.61 -17.98
C LEU A 249 2.03 -17.93 -16.91
N VAL A 250 1.59 -18.70 -15.91
CA VAL A 250 0.77 -18.17 -14.81
C VAL A 250 1.40 -18.50 -13.46
N PHE A 251 1.60 -17.47 -12.64
CA PHE A 251 2.16 -17.57 -11.30
C PHE A 251 1.15 -17.04 -10.27
N SER A 252 0.68 -17.91 -9.38
CA SER A 252 -0.10 -17.51 -8.20
C SER A 252 0.80 -17.09 -7.04
N GLU A 253 2.01 -17.66 -6.97
CA GLU A 253 3.01 -17.42 -5.92
C GLU A 253 4.29 -16.79 -6.49
N GLY A 254 5.25 -16.51 -5.61
CA GLY A 254 6.54 -15.92 -5.95
C GLY A 254 6.58 -14.40 -5.75
N LYS A 255 7.78 -13.85 -5.74
CA LYS A 255 8.03 -12.43 -5.51
C LYS A 255 7.78 -11.61 -6.78
N THR A 256 6.73 -10.83 -6.76
CA THR A 256 6.31 -10.00 -7.89
C THR A 256 7.41 -9.03 -8.34
N GLU A 257 8.16 -8.48 -7.39
CA GLU A 257 9.23 -7.51 -7.62
C GLU A 257 10.38 -8.12 -8.44
N GLU A 258 10.74 -9.38 -8.16
CA GLU A 258 11.76 -10.11 -8.94
C GLU A 258 11.26 -10.40 -10.37
N MET A 259 9.98 -10.75 -10.51
CA MET A 259 9.36 -10.92 -11.84
C MET A 259 9.36 -9.60 -12.62
N ILE A 260 9.05 -8.46 -11.97
CA ILE A 260 9.12 -7.14 -12.60
C ILE A 260 10.56 -6.82 -13.02
N ALA A 261 11.55 -7.10 -12.17
CA ALA A 261 12.95 -6.83 -12.47
C ALA A 261 13.43 -7.57 -13.73
N ASN A 262 12.93 -8.78 -13.99
CA ASN A 262 13.29 -9.61 -15.14
C ASN A 262 12.39 -9.37 -16.37
N SER A 263 11.28 -8.66 -16.23
CA SER A 263 10.41 -8.35 -17.35
C SER A 263 10.98 -7.25 -18.26
N ARG A 264 10.58 -7.26 -19.53
CA ARG A 264 10.77 -6.17 -20.48
C ARG A 264 9.73 -5.07 -20.27
N MET A 265 8.49 -5.49 -20.05
CA MET A 265 7.33 -4.62 -19.90
C MET A 265 6.47 -5.09 -18.74
N LEU A 266 5.91 -4.16 -17.99
CA LEU A 266 4.92 -4.40 -16.95
C LEU A 266 3.56 -3.84 -17.37
N ILE A 267 2.54 -4.66 -17.29
CA ILE A 267 1.14 -4.24 -17.44
C ILE A 267 0.46 -4.45 -16.08
N ALA A 268 -0.02 -3.37 -15.48
CA ALA A 268 -0.74 -3.43 -14.21
C ALA A 268 -1.74 -2.27 -14.12
N GLN A 269 -2.86 -2.49 -13.41
CA GLN A 269 -3.81 -1.41 -13.10
C GLN A 269 -3.52 -0.94 -11.69
N PHE A 270 -3.72 0.35 -11.40
CA PHE A 270 -3.61 1.01 -10.09
C PHE A 270 -3.05 0.15 -8.93
N SER A 271 -1.81 -0.29 -9.07
CA SER A 271 -1.12 -1.14 -8.10
C SER A 271 0.24 -0.54 -7.75
N SER A 272 0.65 -0.61 -6.50
CA SER A 272 1.98 -0.14 -6.08
C SER A 272 3.14 -0.89 -6.76
N THR A 273 2.88 -2.02 -7.43
CA THR A 273 3.87 -2.75 -8.25
C THR A 273 4.39 -1.92 -9.42
N ILE A 274 3.58 -0.95 -9.92
CA ILE A 274 4.02 -0.04 -10.99
C ILE A 274 5.19 0.84 -10.56
N PHE A 275 5.32 1.15 -9.26
CA PHE A 275 6.45 1.90 -8.74
C PHE A 275 7.77 1.13 -8.89
N VAL A 276 7.73 -0.19 -8.69
CA VAL A 276 8.91 -1.05 -8.93
C VAL A 276 9.28 -1.02 -10.40
N GLY A 277 8.31 -1.19 -11.30
CA GLY A 277 8.53 -1.10 -12.74
C GLY A 277 9.12 0.25 -13.17
N SER A 278 8.53 1.35 -12.70
CA SER A 278 8.99 2.72 -12.98
C SER A 278 10.38 2.98 -12.42
N ALA A 279 10.66 2.59 -11.17
CA ALA A 279 11.97 2.76 -10.53
C ALA A 279 13.08 1.96 -11.23
N LEU A 280 12.75 0.82 -11.82
CA LEU A 280 13.66 -0.02 -12.60
C LEU A 280 13.69 0.35 -14.10
N ASN A 281 13.12 1.49 -14.49
CA ASN A 281 13.04 1.98 -15.87
C ASN A 281 12.44 0.96 -16.85
N LYS A 282 11.47 0.15 -16.41
CA LYS A 282 10.71 -0.75 -17.27
C LYS A 282 9.65 0.04 -18.07
N ILE A 283 9.24 -0.49 -19.21
CA ILE A 283 8.04 0.00 -19.90
C ILE A 283 6.84 -0.37 -19.03
N VAL A 284 6.08 0.61 -18.54
CA VAL A 284 4.93 0.38 -17.64
C VAL A 284 3.65 0.87 -18.29
N HIS A 285 2.67 -0.04 -18.44
CA HIS A 285 1.31 0.27 -18.87
C HIS A 285 0.36 0.16 -17.68
N CYS A 286 -0.07 1.32 -17.14
CA CYS A 286 -0.90 1.39 -15.93
C CYS A 286 -2.06 2.40 -16.00
N GLY A 287 -2.31 2.98 -17.17
CA GLY A 287 -3.33 4.00 -17.35
C GLY A 287 -2.90 5.43 -16.97
N LEU A 288 -1.70 5.61 -16.42
CA LEU A 288 -1.09 6.93 -16.19
C LEU A 288 -0.14 7.30 -17.33
N PRO A 289 -0.06 8.60 -17.69
CA PRO A 289 1.00 9.10 -18.56
C PRO A 289 2.39 8.83 -17.96
N PRO A 290 3.43 8.53 -18.78
CA PRO A 290 4.77 8.20 -18.27
C PRO A 290 5.38 9.27 -17.36
N ASP A 291 5.21 10.55 -17.69
CA ASP A 291 5.74 11.67 -16.89
C ASP A 291 5.05 11.76 -15.52
N GLU A 292 3.74 11.55 -15.50
CA GLU A 292 2.98 11.51 -14.25
C GLU A 292 3.40 10.32 -13.39
N LEU A 293 3.50 9.12 -13.96
CA LEU A 293 3.99 7.94 -13.25
C LEU A 293 5.39 8.20 -12.67
N LYS A 294 6.30 8.78 -13.45
CA LYS A 294 7.65 9.12 -12.99
C LYS A 294 7.62 10.10 -11.82
N SER A 295 6.79 11.12 -11.87
CA SER A 295 6.67 12.11 -10.78
C SER A 295 6.12 11.51 -9.49
N LEU A 296 5.23 10.52 -9.60
CA LEU A 296 4.61 9.82 -8.47
C LEU A 296 5.49 8.67 -7.93
N THR A 297 6.50 8.22 -8.68
CA THR A 297 7.38 7.11 -8.25
C THR A 297 8.14 7.48 -6.99
N PRO A 298 8.17 6.60 -5.96
CA PRO A 298 8.92 6.83 -4.73
C PRO A 298 10.41 7.06 -4.99
N LEU A 299 11.02 7.96 -4.22
CA LEU A 299 12.44 8.26 -4.33
C LEU A 299 13.28 7.02 -4.00
N GLN A 300 14.28 6.73 -4.84
CA GLN A 300 15.19 5.59 -4.69
C GLN A 300 16.41 5.98 -3.86
N ASN A 301 16.21 6.29 -2.57
CA ASN A 301 17.24 6.87 -1.69
C ASN A 301 17.73 5.94 -0.57
N LYS A 302 17.14 4.76 -0.43
CA LYS A 302 17.49 3.72 0.58
C LYS A 302 17.46 4.23 2.03
N SER A 303 16.72 5.32 2.30
CA SER A 303 16.73 6.02 3.59
C SER A 303 15.34 6.42 4.08
N ALA A 304 14.26 5.97 3.41
CA ALA A 304 12.90 6.36 3.76
C ALA A 304 12.56 6.05 5.22
N ALA A 305 12.79 4.81 5.66
CA ALA A 305 12.52 4.40 7.04
C ALA A 305 13.26 5.26 8.07
N LYS A 306 14.55 5.59 7.81
CA LYS A 306 15.35 6.46 8.68
C LYS A 306 14.81 7.88 8.72
N LYS A 307 14.51 8.48 7.56
CA LYS A 307 13.95 9.84 7.49
C LYS A 307 12.61 9.95 8.22
N ILE A 308 11.73 8.95 8.04
CA ILE A 308 10.46 8.89 8.75
C ILE A 308 10.68 8.78 10.26
N ALA A 309 11.63 7.95 10.70
CA ALA A 309 11.99 7.86 12.12
C ALA A 309 12.52 9.17 12.69
N ASP A 310 13.32 9.92 11.93
CA ASP A 310 13.82 11.24 12.35
C ASP A 310 12.66 12.26 12.48
N ILE A 311 11.66 12.21 11.59
CA ILE A 311 10.43 13.00 11.72
C ILE A 311 9.63 12.57 12.96
N CYS A 312 9.53 11.26 13.24
CA CYS A 312 8.89 10.76 14.46
C CYS A 312 9.56 11.33 15.73
N ARG A 313 10.91 11.40 15.77
CA ARG A 313 11.64 12.02 16.89
C ARG A 313 11.30 13.50 17.03
N GLN A 314 11.31 14.25 15.92
CA GLN A 314 10.94 15.68 15.95
C GLN A 314 9.53 15.89 16.50
N VAL A 315 8.56 15.06 16.07
CA VAL A 315 7.17 15.15 16.54
C VAL A 315 7.03 14.75 18.01
N ILE A 316 7.74 13.72 18.45
CA ILE A 316 7.60 13.21 19.83
C ILE A 316 8.34 14.10 20.84
N ASP A 317 9.43 14.75 20.44
CA ASP A 317 10.29 15.54 21.34
C ASP A 317 10.00 17.06 21.29
N GLY A 318 9.33 17.53 20.24
CA GLY A 318 8.81 18.92 20.11
C GLY A 318 7.43 19.05 20.71
#